data_7e45e96f45fb5e2e0d75b23abc34cdc6
#
_entry.id   7e45e96f45fb5e2e0d75b23abc34cdc6
#
_cell.length_a   1.000
_cell.length_b   1.000
_cell.length_c   1.000
_cell.angle_alpha   90.00
_cell.angle_beta   90.00
_cell.angle_gamma   90.00
#
_symmetry.space_group_name_H-M   'P 1'
#
loop_
_entity.id
_entity.type
_entity.pdbx_description
1 polymer ?
#
loop_
_entity_poly.entity_id
_entity_poly.type
_entity_poly.pdbx_seq_one_letter_code
_entity_poly.pdbx_strand_id
1 'polypeptide(L)'
;LILADGCTLNAEKGIVVTSTNSLTIYAQSGGTGTLNATGTTDSSNNASAGIGGSTTIFDSGSITIHGGVINATGGASRWYSGAGIGGSTPSSGNGGNSGTIKIYGGTITAESRGFSVGAGIGGGGSGGTGNGGAGTNISIYGGNITAMSYSDNNGGAGIGGGSGQTNGGTGNITIGGGTIHSTGGSLGAGIGGGSGGTQSGNGTVTISGGKVTAVGGNYAAGIGG
;
A
#
# COMPACT_ATOMS: atom_id res chain seq x y z
N LEU A 1 19.25 1.60 -1.57
CA LEU A 1 19.39 0.66 -0.45
C LEU A 1 19.73 -0.72 -1.00
N ILE A 2 20.75 -1.36 -0.47
CA ILE A 2 21.10 -2.75 -0.79
C ILE A 2 20.91 -3.57 0.49
N LEU A 3 20.09 -4.62 0.41
CA LEU A 3 19.90 -5.57 1.51
C LEU A 3 20.92 -6.70 1.36
N ALA A 4 21.88 -6.74 2.28
CA ALA A 4 22.91 -7.79 2.31
C ALA A 4 22.30 -9.11 2.79
N ASP A 5 22.75 -10.22 2.21
CA ASP A 5 22.27 -11.55 2.58
C ASP A 5 22.48 -11.85 4.07
N GLY A 6 21.48 -12.42 4.71
CA GLY A 6 21.47 -12.73 6.13
C GLY A 6 21.35 -11.54 7.07
N CYS A 7 21.33 -10.29 6.57
CA CYS A 7 21.18 -9.09 7.39
C CYS A 7 19.71 -8.69 7.50
N THR A 8 19.36 -8.07 8.62
CA THR A 8 18.04 -7.48 8.87
C THR A 8 18.18 -5.99 9.20
N LEU A 9 17.46 -5.17 8.45
CA LEU A 9 17.28 -3.75 8.72
C LEU A 9 15.90 -3.52 9.33
N ASN A 10 15.83 -2.96 10.53
CA ASN A 10 14.60 -2.57 11.18
C ASN A 10 14.43 -1.04 11.10
N ALA A 11 13.43 -0.58 10.38
CA ALA A 11 13.03 0.81 10.26
C ALA A 11 11.74 1.04 11.06
N GLU A 12 11.88 1.22 12.38
CA GLU A 12 10.76 1.31 13.34
C GLU A 12 9.88 2.55 13.17
N LYS A 13 10.30 3.52 12.36
CA LYS A 13 9.51 4.71 11.99
C LYS A 13 9.21 4.75 10.50
N GLY A 14 9.32 3.58 9.84
CA GLY A 14 9.17 3.45 8.40
C GLY A 14 10.32 4.05 7.60
N ILE A 15 10.18 4.04 6.30
CA ILE A 15 11.09 4.72 5.37
C ILE A 15 10.30 5.79 4.63
N VAL A 16 10.62 7.05 4.88
CA VAL A 16 9.95 8.19 4.25
C VAL A 16 10.47 8.39 2.83
N VAL A 17 9.56 8.30 1.87
CA VAL A 17 9.79 8.57 0.45
C VAL A 17 8.71 9.54 0.01
N THR A 18 8.97 10.83 0.12
CA THR A 18 7.99 11.87 -0.24
C THR A 18 7.90 12.06 -1.76
N SER A 19 6.91 12.79 -2.23
CA SER A 19 6.58 12.96 -3.66
C SER A 19 7.75 13.41 -4.55
N THR A 20 8.77 14.06 -3.98
CA THR A 20 9.96 14.51 -4.70
C THR A 20 11.14 13.55 -4.64
N ASN A 21 11.03 12.49 -3.84
CA ASN A 21 12.11 11.55 -3.58
C ASN A 21 11.88 10.20 -4.29
N SER A 22 12.94 9.42 -4.39
CA SER A 22 12.88 8.05 -4.88
C SER A 22 13.67 7.11 -3.99
N LEU A 23 13.18 5.87 -3.86
CA LEU A 23 13.85 4.77 -3.19
C LEU A 23 13.96 3.58 -4.13
N THR A 24 15.17 3.06 -4.32
CA THR A 24 15.39 1.78 -4.99
C THR A 24 15.99 0.80 -4.00
N ILE A 25 15.38 -0.38 -3.89
CA ILE A 25 15.81 -1.48 -3.02
C ILE A 25 16.32 -2.62 -3.87
N TYR A 26 17.57 -3.01 -3.63
CA TYR A 26 18.22 -4.18 -4.20
C TYR A 26 18.50 -5.21 -3.10
N ALA A 27 18.61 -6.48 -3.48
CA ALA A 27 19.16 -7.53 -2.64
C ALA A 27 20.44 -8.08 -3.26
N GLN A 28 21.29 -8.69 -2.45
CA GLN A 28 22.36 -9.53 -2.94
C GLN A 28 21.80 -10.83 -3.57
N SER A 29 22.65 -11.61 -4.19
CA SER A 29 22.26 -12.77 -5.01
C SER A 29 21.50 -13.87 -4.25
N GLY A 30 21.72 -14.03 -2.95
CA GLY A 30 20.96 -14.95 -2.10
C GLY A 30 19.53 -14.48 -1.80
N GLY A 31 19.27 -13.19 -1.90
CA GLY A 31 17.94 -12.60 -1.72
C GLY A 31 17.39 -12.70 -0.30
N THR A 32 18.25 -12.99 0.70
CA THR A 32 17.85 -13.26 2.08
C THR A 32 17.92 -12.04 3.00
N GLY A 33 18.42 -10.92 2.49
CA GLY A 33 18.43 -9.65 3.23
C GLY A 33 17.01 -9.16 3.51
N THR A 34 16.73 -8.78 4.75
CA THR A 34 15.40 -8.43 5.24
C THR A 34 15.29 -6.96 5.59
N LEU A 35 14.21 -6.33 5.17
CA LEU A 35 13.78 -5.00 5.61
C LEU A 35 12.44 -5.12 6.34
N ASN A 36 12.40 -4.71 7.61
CA ASN A 36 11.19 -4.51 8.38
C ASN A 36 10.95 -3.00 8.50
N ALA A 37 9.91 -2.50 7.87
CA ALA A 37 9.56 -1.08 7.88
C ALA A 37 8.16 -0.89 8.49
N THR A 38 8.10 -0.28 9.66
CA THR A 38 6.84 -0.02 10.36
C THR A 38 6.61 1.48 10.44
N GLY A 39 5.54 1.95 9.83
CA GLY A 39 5.13 3.34 9.89
C GLY A 39 4.77 3.78 11.31
N THR A 40 4.63 5.07 11.52
CA THR A 40 4.31 5.68 12.82
C THR A 40 3.08 6.58 12.72
N THR A 41 2.58 7.00 13.87
CA THR A 41 1.55 8.03 13.98
C THR A 41 2.11 9.23 14.76
N ASP A 42 1.64 10.42 14.40
CA ASP A 42 1.95 11.64 15.16
C ASP A 42 0.86 11.95 16.22
N SER A 43 1.06 13.01 16.97
CA SER A 43 0.13 13.47 18.01
C SER A 43 -1.24 13.90 17.45
N SER A 44 -1.33 14.19 16.16
CA SER A 44 -2.58 14.52 15.45
C SER A 44 -3.28 13.29 14.87
N ASN A 45 -2.78 12.08 15.12
CA ASN A 45 -3.22 10.80 14.55
C ASN A 45 -3.04 10.67 13.03
N ASN A 46 -2.17 11.46 12.41
CA ASN A 46 -1.75 11.17 11.04
C ASN A 46 -0.91 9.91 11.04
N ALA A 47 -1.17 8.99 10.12
CA ALA A 47 -0.51 7.69 10.05
C ALA A 47 0.38 7.59 8.81
N SER A 48 1.69 7.43 8.97
CA SER A 48 2.61 7.28 7.85
C SER A 48 2.51 5.91 7.18
N ALA A 49 2.96 5.80 5.95
CA ALA A 49 3.19 4.50 5.32
C ALA A 49 4.35 3.75 6.03
N GLY A 50 4.41 2.43 5.85
CA GLY A 50 5.59 1.65 6.22
C GLY A 50 6.79 2.06 5.35
N ILE A 51 6.58 2.14 4.03
CA ILE A 51 7.53 2.72 3.07
C ILE A 51 6.75 3.69 2.19
N GLY A 52 7.07 4.99 2.24
CA GLY A 52 6.38 5.98 1.42
C GLY A 52 6.08 7.30 2.11
N GLY A 53 4.82 7.75 2.09
CA GLY A 53 4.39 9.00 2.67
C GLY A 53 4.64 9.10 4.17
N SER A 54 4.80 10.32 4.67
CA SER A 54 5.02 10.62 6.09
C SER A 54 3.75 11.13 6.76
N THR A 55 3.82 11.45 8.06
CA THR A 55 2.70 12.08 8.78
C THR A 55 2.46 13.55 8.42
N THR A 56 3.33 14.17 7.62
CA THR A 56 3.25 15.58 7.22
C THR A 56 3.19 15.76 5.69
N ILE A 57 3.76 14.83 4.93
CA ILE A 57 3.69 14.80 3.46
C ILE A 57 3.09 13.45 3.07
N PHE A 58 1.79 13.45 2.78
CA PHE A 58 1.01 12.23 2.66
C PHE A 58 1.27 11.46 1.37
N ASP A 59 1.58 12.17 0.27
CA ASP A 59 1.91 11.52 -1.00
C ASP A 59 3.27 10.85 -0.95
N SER A 60 3.34 9.64 -1.50
CA SER A 60 4.59 8.93 -1.71
C SER A 60 5.29 9.37 -2.99
N GLY A 61 6.60 9.22 -3.03
CA GLY A 61 7.42 9.34 -4.23
C GLY A 61 7.54 8.03 -4.99
N SER A 62 8.64 7.86 -5.71
CA SER A 62 8.88 6.66 -6.52
C SER A 62 9.57 5.57 -5.70
N ILE A 63 8.99 4.36 -5.68
CA ILE A 63 9.53 3.18 -4.99
C ILE A 63 9.78 2.07 -6.02
N THR A 64 11.01 1.57 -6.07
CA THR A 64 11.39 0.45 -6.96
C THR A 64 12.02 -0.66 -6.13
N ILE A 65 11.51 -1.89 -6.25
CA ILE A 65 11.99 -3.05 -5.51
C ILE A 65 12.46 -4.11 -6.49
N HIS A 66 13.75 -4.47 -6.42
CA HIS A 66 14.34 -5.52 -7.24
C HIS A 66 14.46 -6.86 -6.54
N GLY A 67 14.43 -6.89 -5.19
CA GLY A 67 14.57 -8.14 -4.45
C GLY A 67 14.64 -7.94 -2.93
N GLY A 68 14.89 -9.02 -2.21
CA GLY A 68 14.96 -9.09 -0.75
C GLY A 68 13.65 -9.52 -0.10
N VAL A 69 13.67 -9.63 1.22
CA VAL A 69 12.49 -9.89 2.05
C VAL A 69 12.03 -8.56 2.64
N ILE A 70 10.84 -8.11 2.29
CA ILE A 70 10.32 -6.80 2.69
C ILE A 70 9.02 -6.97 3.46
N ASN A 71 9.02 -6.57 4.71
CA ASN A 71 7.85 -6.50 5.57
C ASN A 71 7.55 -5.02 5.84
N ALA A 72 6.49 -4.51 5.21
CA ALA A 72 6.11 -3.11 5.32
C ALA A 72 4.72 -2.99 5.94
N THR A 73 4.63 -2.35 7.10
CA THR A 73 3.37 -2.14 7.81
C THR A 73 3.11 -0.65 7.97
N GLY A 74 1.95 -0.19 7.55
CA GLY A 74 1.52 1.18 7.77
C GLY A 74 1.43 1.52 9.25
N GLY A 75 1.79 2.75 9.62
CA GLY A 75 1.55 3.27 10.95
C GLY A 75 0.06 3.25 11.25
N ALA A 76 -0.31 2.87 12.47
CA ALA A 76 -1.70 2.72 12.85
C ALA A 76 -2.02 3.50 14.11
N SER A 77 -3.06 4.32 14.05
CA SER A 77 -3.78 4.85 15.21
C SER A 77 -5.04 4.02 15.44
N ARG A 78 -5.84 4.41 16.43
CA ARG A 78 -7.17 3.79 16.65
C ARG A 78 -8.05 3.87 15.40
N TRP A 79 -7.95 4.95 14.61
CA TRP A 79 -8.88 5.29 13.55
C TRP A 79 -8.28 5.20 12.16
N TYR A 80 -6.99 5.45 12.01
CA TYR A 80 -6.32 5.64 10.73
C TYR A 80 -5.09 4.77 10.60
N SER A 81 -4.84 4.25 9.41
CA SER A 81 -3.60 3.55 9.09
C SER A 81 -3.11 3.92 7.71
N GLY A 82 -1.82 4.21 7.57
CA GLY A 82 -1.16 4.42 6.30
C GLY A 82 -1.06 3.14 5.48
N ALA A 83 -0.73 3.23 4.22
CA ALA A 83 -0.42 2.06 3.39
C ALA A 83 0.80 1.28 3.93
N GLY A 84 0.85 -0.01 3.67
CA GLY A 84 2.10 -0.76 3.89
C GLY A 84 3.21 -0.16 3.04
N ILE A 85 2.99 -0.04 1.72
CA ILE A 85 3.88 0.63 0.77
C ILE A 85 3.07 1.64 -0.03
N GLY A 86 3.40 2.93 0.06
CA GLY A 86 2.75 3.99 -0.72
C GLY A 86 2.33 5.22 0.08
N GLY A 87 1.07 5.63 -0.05
CA GLY A 87 0.54 6.84 0.58
C GLY A 87 0.28 6.70 2.08
N SER A 88 0.28 7.80 2.79
CA SER A 88 -0.07 7.87 4.21
C SER A 88 -1.49 8.39 4.41
N THR A 89 -1.99 8.26 5.64
CA THR A 89 -3.36 8.61 6.00
C THR A 89 -3.35 9.81 6.95
N PRO A 90 -3.90 10.97 6.54
CA PRO A 90 -4.09 12.09 7.45
C PRO A 90 -5.25 11.83 8.42
N SER A 91 -5.26 12.53 9.53
CA SER A 91 -6.40 12.54 10.46
C SER A 91 -7.58 13.36 9.92
N SER A 92 -7.35 14.22 8.93
CA SER A 92 -8.36 15.04 8.25
C SER A 92 -7.96 15.30 6.80
N GLY A 93 -8.91 15.21 5.88
CA GLY A 93 -8.69 15.43 4.45
C GLY A 93 -8.39 14.17 3.65
N ASN A 94 -7.88 14.34 2.46
CA ASN A 94 -7.65 13.25 1.50
C ASN A 94 -6.43 12.42 1.88
N GLY A 95 -6.53 11.10 1.65
CA GLY A 95 -5.40 10.19 1.73
C GLY A 95 -4.30 10.50 0.73
N GLY A 96 -3.06 10.20 1.08
CA GLY A 96 -1.91 10.38 0.20
C GLY A 96 -1.91 9.39 -0.97
N ASN A 97 -1.45 9.85 -2.13
CA ASN A 97 -1.29 8.99 -3.31
C ASN A 97 -0.04 8.11 -3.18
N SER A 98 -0.04 6.96 -3.87
CA SER A 98 1.08 6.01 -3.81
C SER A 98 2.35 6.46 -4.52
N GLY A 99 2.28 7.49 -5.37
CA GLY A 99 3.34 7.74 -6.34
C GLY A 99 3.52 6.58 -7.33
N THR A 100 4.73 6.39 -7.81
CA THR A 100 5.06 5.28 -8.73
C THR A 100 5.66 4.12 -7.96
N ILE A 101 5.07 2.93 -8.04
CA ILE A 101 5.58 1.71 -7.41
C ILE A 101 5.91 0.68 -8.49
N LYS A 102 7.17 0.20 -8.52
CA LYS A 102 7.62 -0.86 -9.43
C LYS A 102 8.24 -1.99 -8.64
N ILE A 103 7.77 -3.23 -8.87
CA ILE A 103 8.26 -4.43 -8.20
C ILE A 103 8.72 -5.42 -9.26
N TYR A 104 10.00 -5.73 -9.26
CA TYR A 104 10.63 -6.67 -10.19
C TYR A 104 10.86 -8.04 -9.55
N GLY A 105 10.93 -8.12 -8.20
CA GLY A 105 11.17 -9.36 -7.48
C GLY A 105 11.16 -9.18 -5.97
N GLY A 106 11.51 -10.24 -5.25
CA GLY A 106 11.55 -10.30 -3.80
C GLY A 106 10.34 -10.99 -3.18
N THR A 107 10.39 -11.16 -1.86
CA THR A 107 9.26 -11.60 -1.03
C THR A 107 8.76 -10.42 -0.25
N ILE A 108 7.54 -9.98 -0.55
CA ILE A 108 7.00 -8.72 -0.03
C ILE A 108 5.72 -9.00 0.72
N THR A 109 5.67 -8.56 1.98
CA THR A 109 4.45 -8.48 2.79
C THR A 109 4.18 -7.01 3.08
N ALA A 110 3.05 -6.51 2.60
CA ALA A 110 2.65 -5.12 2.77
C ALA A 110 1.26 -5.03 3.40
N GLU A 111 1.16 -4.39 4.54
CA GLU A 111 -0.05 -4.41 5.36
C GLU A 111 -0.48 -3.01 5.81
N SER A 112 -1.79 -2.78 5.80
CA SER A 112 -2.45 -1.65 6.45
C SER A 112 -3.53 -2.18 7.38
N ARG A 113 -3.59 -1.68 8.64
CA ARG A 113 -4.49 -2.21 9.68
C ARG A 113 -5.14 -1.08 10.46
N GLY A 114 -6.48 -1.06 10.56
CA GLY A 114 -7.20 -0.05 11.33
C GLY A 114 -8.66 0.09 10.92
N PHE A 115 -9.25 1.26 11.15
CA PHE A 115 -10.66 1.53 10.84
C PHE A 115 -10.82 2.18 9.44
N SER A 116 -10.14 3.32 9.19
CA SER A 116 -10.03 3.91 7.85
C SER A 116 -8.59 3.73 7.40
N VAL A 117 -8.37 2.85 6.45
CA VAL A 117 -7.04 2.31 6.18
C VAL A 117 -6.60 2.54 4.74
N GLY A 118 -5.30 2.67 4.57
CA GLY A 118 -4.67 2.64 3.26
C GLY A 118 -4.73 1.25 2.60
N ALA A 119 -4.27 1.17 1.41
CA ALA A 119 -4.01 -0.08 0.73
C ALA A 119 -2.85 -0.87 1.37
N GLY A 120 -2.77 -2.16 1.18
CA GLY A 120 -1.53 -2.90 1.43
C GLY A 120 -0.38 -2.31 0.61
N ILE A 121 -0.57 -2.19 -0.71
CA ILE A 121 0.32 -1.50 -1.64
C ILE A 121 -0.51 -0.48 -2.42
N GLY A 122 -0.27 0.83 -2.22
CA GLY A 122 -0.99 1.84 -2.95
C GLY A 122 -1.30 3.11 -2.17
N GLY A 123 -2.52 3.61 -2.27
CA GLY A 123 -2.96 4.86 -1.66
C GLY A 123 -3.18 4.76 -0.16
N GLY A 124 -3.03 5.84 0.56
CA GLY A 124 -3.39 5.98 1.97
C GLY A 124 -4.90 6.14 2.16
N GLY A 125 -5.41 5.85 3.34
CA GLY A 125 -6.80 6.12 3.71
C GLY A 125 -7.06 7.63 3.90
N SER A 126 -8.32 8.03 4.00
CA SER A 126 -8.68 9.41 4.30
C SER A 126 -9.00 9.62 5.78
N GLY A 127 -8.83 10.85 6.23
CA GLY A 127 -9.35 11.33 7.50
C GLY A 127 -10.60 12.19 7.33
N GLY A 128 -11.46 12.21 8.35
CA GLY A 128 -12.69 13.04 8.34
C GLY A 128 -13.57 12.73 7.11
N THR A 129 -13.89 13.74 6.30
CA THR A 129 -14.75 13.64 5.10
C THR A 129 -13.94 13.49 3.81
N GLY A 130 -12.66 13.12 3.88
CA GLY A 130 -11.77 13.07 2.71
C GLY A 130 -12.01 11.90 1.76
N ASN A 131 -11.38 11.97 0.61
CA ASN A 131 -11.29 10.88 -0.36
C ASN A 131 -10.06 10.01 -0.07
N GLY A 132 -10.16 8.72 -0.36
CA GLY A 132 -9.00 7.81 -0.31
C GLY A 132 -7.92 8.21 -1.29
N GLY A 133 -6.66 7.98 -0.93
CA GLY A 133 -5.52 8.22 -1.79
C GLY A 133 -5.51 7.25 -2.99
N ALA A 134 -5.03 7.70 -4.13
CA ALA A 134 -4.96 6.88 -5.31
C ALA A 134 -3.72 5.96 -5.31
N GLY A 135 -3.94 4.71 -5.70
CA GLY A 135 -2.88 3.74 -6.02
C GLY A 135 -2.61 3.75 -7.51
N THR A 136 -2.02 4.82 -8.01
CA THR A 136 -1.73 4.97 -9.43
C THR A 136 -0.30 4.53 -9.77
N ASN A 137 -0.08 4.08 -11.02
CA ASN A 137 1.24 3.68 -11.54
C ASN A 137 1.91 2.54 -10.72
N ILE A 138 1.13 1.55 -10.32
CA ILE A 138 1.65 0.34 -9.66
C ILE A 138 1.93 -0.71 -10.74
N SER A 139 3.19 -1.14 -10.87
CA SER A 139 3.62 -2.14 -11.85
C SER A 139 4.36 -3.28 -11.14
N ILE A 140 3.88 -4.50 -11.31
CA ILE A 140 4.45 -5.71 -10.71
C ILE A 140 4.88 -6.64 -11.83
N TYR A 141 6.17 -6.90 -11.93
CA TYR A 141 6.77 -7.74 -12.96
C TYR A 141 7.20 -9.11 -12.44
N GLY A 142 7.32 -9.26 -11.09
CA GLY A 142 7.75 -10.50 -10.45
C GLY A 142 7.68 -10.44 -8.93
N GLY A 143 8.15 -11.50 -8.28
CA GLY A 143 8.19 -11.63 -6.83
C GLY A 143 7.06 -12.46 -6.23
N ASN A 144 7.14 -12.69 -4.92
CA ASN A 144 6.10 -13.29 -4.11
C ASN A 144 5.51 -12.20 -3.21
N ILE A 145 4.28 -11.78 -3.51
CA ILE A 145 3.70 -10.58 -2.93
C ILE A 145 2.44 -10.93 -2.16
N THR A 146 2.41 -10.53 -0.90
CA THR A 146 1.23 -10.54 -0.04
C THR A 146 0.88 -9.10 0.32
N ALA A 147 -0.23 -8.61 -0.17
CA ALA A 147 -0.69 -7.25 0.07
C ALA A 147 -2.07 -7.25 0.71
N MET A 148 -2.18 -6.66 1.89
CA MET A 148 -3.38 -6.77 2.70
C MET A 148 -3.79 -5.44 3.30
N SER A 149 -5.09 -5.15 3.19
CA SER A 149 -5.75 -4.09 3.93
C SER A 149 -6.70 -4.73 4.92
N TYR A 150 -6.49 -4.50 6.22
CA TYR A 150 -7.34 -5.07 7.27
C TYR A 150 -8.21 -3.97 7.88
N SER A 151 -9.49 -4.02 7.58
CA SER A 151 -10.49 -3.13 8.17
C SER A 151 -11.84 -3.83 8.26
N ASP A 152 -12.51 -3.64 9.37
CA ASP A 152 -13.87 -4.13 9.58
C ASP A 152 -14.93 -3.14 9.07
N ASN A 153 -14.52 -1.92 8.67
CA ASN A 153 -15.44 -0.88 8.20
C ASN A 153 -15.06 -0.39 6.79
N ASN A 154 -14.26 0.68 6.70
CA ASN A 154 -13.85 1.24 5.40
C ASN A 154 -12.44 0.76 5.05
N GLY A 155 -12.33 -0.19 4.13
CA GLY A 155 -11.07 -0.79 3.76
C GLY A 155 -10.48 -0.23 2.48
N GLY A 156 -9.16 -0.07 2.44
CA GLY A 156 -8.44 0.12 1.19
C GLY A 156 -8.41 -1.17 0.36
N ALA A 157 -7.96 -1.08 -0.86
CA ALA A 157 -7.63 -2.25 -1.66
C ALA A 157 -6.43 -3.00 -1.06
N GLY A 158 -6.32 -4.29 -1.34
CA GLY A 158 -5.06 -4.99 -1.08
C GLY A 158 -3.93 -4.36 -1.90
N ILE A 159 -4.13 -4.20 -3.21
CA ILE A 159 -3.26 -3.42 -4.12
C ILE A 159 -4.12 -2.40 -4.84
N GLY A 160 -3.84 -1.10 -4.65
CA GLY A 160 -4.56 -0.05 -5.35
C GLY A 160 -4.95 1.15 -4.50
N GLY A 161 -6.22 1.54 -4.49
CA GLY A 161 -6.70 2.72 -3.78
C GLY A 161 -6.87 2.53 -2.27
N GLY A 162 -6.67 3.58 -1.50
CA GLY A 162 -6.99 3.63 -0.08
C GLY A 162 -8.48 3.88 0.18
N SER A 163 -8.94 3.68 1.42
CA SER A 163 -10.32 3.95 1.81
C SER A 163 -10.61 5.44 1.89
N GLY A 164 -11.84 5.83 1.57
CA GLY A 164 -12.33 7.20 1.69
C GLY A 164 -13.61 7.31 2.51
N GLN A 165 -13.75 8.39 3.26
CA GLN A 165 -15.03 8.67 3.91
C GLN A 165 -16.07 9.21 2.92
N THR A 166 -15.61 9.89 1.86
CA THR A 166 -16.47 10.33 0.74
C THR A 166 -16.30 9.36 -0.42
N ASN A 167 -15.18 9.38 -1.12
CA ASN A 167 -14.93 8.48 -2.24
C ASN A 167 -13.68 7.63 -1.96
N GLY A 168 -13.72 6.37 -2.38
CA GLY A 168 -12.57 5.49 -2.36
C GLY A 168 -11.47 5.96 -3.33
N GLY A 169 -10.23 5.63 -3.02
CA GLY A 169 -9.09 5.88 -3.90
C GLY A 169 -9.14 5.02 -5.16
N THR A 170 -8.68 5.56 -6.28
CA THR A 170 -8.58 4.82 -7.55
C THR A 170 -7.37 3.89 -7.56
N GLY A 171 -7.40 2.82 -8.37
CA GLY A 171 -6.27 1.93 -8.55
C GLY A 171 -5.93 1.67 -10.02
N ASN A 172 -4.76 2.12 -10.48
CA ASN A 172 -4.25 1.78 -11.82
C ASN A 172 -3.04 0.86 -11.69
N ILE A 173 -3.27 -0.42 -11.98
CA ILE A 173 -2.33 -1.51 -11.67
C ILE A 173 -2.01 -2.31 -12.94
N THR A 174 -0.75 -2.59 -13.15
CA THR A 174 -0.27 -3.51 -14.18
C THR A 174 0.48 -4.67 -13.54
N ILE A 175 0.08 -5.90 -13.83
CA ILE A 175 0.72 -7.13 -13.36
C ILE A 175 1.22 -7.91 -14.57
N GLY A 176 2.55 -7.98 -14.71
CA GLY A 176 3.23 -8.73 -15.77
C GLY A 176 3.76 -10.09 -15.32
N GLY A 177 3.82 -10.35 -14.00
CA GLY A 177 4.37 -11.60 -13.46
C GLY A 177 4.30 -11.68 -11.94
N GLY A 178 4.86 -12.75 -11.38
CA GLY A 178 4.93 -13.00 -9.95
C GLY A 178 3.82 -13.89 -9.40
N THR A 179 3.90 -14.18 -8.11
CA THR A 179 2.83 -14.82 -7.32
C THR A 179 2.26 -13.78 -6.37
N ILE A 180 0.99 -13.45 -6.54
CA ILE A 180 0.37 -12.35 -5.85
C ILE A 180 -0.84 -12.83 -5.07
N HIS A 181 -0.82 -12.56 -3.77
CA HIS A 181 -1.95 -12.67 -2.87
C HIS A 181 -2.35 -11.26 -2.42
N SER A 182 -3.55 -10.83 -2.79
CA SER A 182 -4.05 -9.51 -2.45
C SER A 182 -5.41 -9.60 -1.79
N THR A 183 -5.55 -9.01 -0.60
CA THR A 183 -6.80 -8.99 0.15
C THR A 183 -7.19 -7.56 0.47
N GLY A 184 -8.35 -7.14 0.02
CA GLY A 184 -8.97 -5.87 0.36
C GLY A 184 -9.57 -5.87 1.77
N GLY A 185 -9.59 -4.74 2.43
CA GLY A 185 -10.36 -4.52 3.64
C GLY A 185 -11.86 -4.48 3.33
N SER A 186 -12.69 -4.37 4.36
CA SER A 186 -14.16 -4.31 4.19
C SER A 186 -14.54 -3.28 3.12
N LEU A 187 -15.37 -3.68 2.15
CA LEU A 187 -15.79 -2.87 0.99
C LEU A 187 -14.66 -2.44 0.04
N GLY A 188 -13.41 -2.85 0.26
CA GLY A 188 -12.28 -2.59 -0.62
C GLY A 188 -12.01 -3.76 -1.57
N ALA A 189 -11.60 -3.49 -2.79
CA ALA A 189 -11.22 -4.52 -3.76
C ALA A 189 -9.96 -5.29 -3.33
N GLY A 190 -9.83 -6.53 -3.72
CA GLY A 190 -8.54 -7.23 -3.61
C GLY A 190 -7.48 -6.49 -4.40
N ILE A 191 -7.73 -6.22 -5.68
CA ILE A 191 -6.90 -5.40 -6.57
C ILE A 191 -7.78 -4.39 -7.27
N GLY A 192 -7.52 -3.08 -7.08
CA GLY A 192 -8.31 -2.02 -7.73
C GLY A 192 -8.64 -0.85 -6.82
N GLY A 193 -9.93 -0.53 -6.69
CA GLY A 193 -10.39 0.62 -5.90
C GLY A 193 -10.50 0.33 -4.41
N GLY A 194 -10.32 1.36 -3.60
CA GLY A 194 -10.65 1.33 -2.17
C GLY A 194 -12.14 1.62 -1.91
N SER A 195 -12.61 1.35 -0.70
CA SER A 195 -13.98 1.67 -0.29
C SER A 195 -14.22 3.18 -0.20
N GLY A 196 -15.46 3.60 -0.42
CA GLY A 196 -15.89 4.97 -0.19
C GLY A 196 -17.30 5.02 0.37
N GLY A 197 -17.56 6.00 1.23
CA GLY A 197 -18.88 6.18 1.84
C GLY A 197 -19.95 6.59 0.83
N THR A 198 -19.60 7.33 -0.20
CA THR A 198 -20.51 7.73 -1.29
C THR A 198 -20.26 6.91 -2.55
N GLN A 199 -19.01 6.67 -2.91
CA GLN A 199 -18.62 5.94 -4.11
C GLN A 199 -17.32 5.19 -3.87
N SER A 200 -17.26 3.91 -4.24
CA SER A 200 -16.02 3.15 -4.28
C SER A 200 -15.05 3.72 -5.31
N GLY A 201 -13.76 3.50 -5.11
CA GLY A 201 -12.74 3.90 -6.05
C GLY A 201 -12.83 3.09 -7.35
N ASN A 202 -12.60 3.75 -8.47
CA ASN A 202 -12.48 3.11 -9.77
C ASN A 202 -11.01 2.78 -10.08
N GLY A 203 -10.75 2.19 -11.23
CA GLY A 203 -9.39 1.99 -11.70
C GLY A 203 -9.31 1.04 -12.88
N THR A 204 -8.09 0.92 -13.37
CA THR A 204 -7.77 -0.03 -14.44
C THR A 204 -6.80 -1.06 -13.93
N VAL A 205 -7.14 -2.35 -14.09
CA VAL A 205 -6.27 -3.46 -13.75
C VAL A 205 -5.94 -4.23 -15.01
N THR A 206 -4.66 -4.29 -15.35
CA THR A 206 -4.14 -5.06 -16.49
C THR A 206 -3.28 -6.20 -15.97
N ILE A 207 -3.65 -7.44 -16.28
CA ILE A 207 -2.90 -8.64 -15.90
C ILE A 207 -2.49 -9.36 -17.17
N SER A 208 -1.20 -9.39 -17.46
CA SER A 208 -0.61 -10.06 -18.62
C SER A 208 0.20 -11.31 -18.25
N GLY A 209 0.41 -11.58 -16.96
CA GLY A 209 1.14 -12.75 -16.47
C GLY A 209 1.08 -12.91 -14.96
N GLY A 210 1.65 -14.01 -14.47
CA GLY A 210 1.72 -14.32 -13.04
C GLY A 210 0.59 -15.21 -12.52
N LYS A 211 0.69 -15.58 -11.24
CA LYS A 211 -0.36 -16.27 -10.49
C LYS A 211 -0.99 -15.27 -9.51
N VAL A 212 -2.23 -14.87 -9.76
CA VAL A 212 -2.90 -13.83 -8.98
C VAL A 212 -4.09 -14.42 -8.22
N THR A 213 -4.10 -14.22 -6.92
CA THR A 213 -5.23 -14.47 -6.04
C THR A 213 -5.64 -13.13 -5.43
N ALA A 214 -6.81 -12.66 -5.79
CA ALA A 214 -7.36 -11.40 -5.31
C ALA A 214 -8.68 -11.65 -4.58
N VAL A 215 -8.74 -11.24 -3.32
CA VAL A 215 -9.91 -11.39 -2.45
C VAL A 215 -10.40 -9.99 -2.09
N GLY A 216 -11.61 -9.65 -2.50
CA GLY A 216 -12.29 -8.43 -2.05
C GLY A 216 -12.76 -8.58 -0.61
N GLY A 217 -12.95 -7.48 0.08
CA GLY A 217 -13.63 -7.45 1.36
C GLY A 217 -15.13 -7.77 1.23
N ASN A 218 -15.87 -7.65 2.31
CA ASN A 218 -17.33 -7.86 2.29
C ASN A 218 -17.98 -6.92 1.24
N TYR A 219 -18.75 -7.51 0.32
CA TYR A 219 -19.45 -6.78 -0.77
C TYR A 219 -18.51 -6.07 -1.76
N ALA A 220 -17.25 -6.46 -1.84
CA ALA A 220 -16.28 -5.91 -2.79
C ALA A 220 -15.77 -6.95 -3.78
N ALA A 221 -15.35 -6.48 -4.95
CA ALA A 221 -14.79 -7.34 -5.98
C ALA A 221 -13.39 -7.87 -5.61
N GLY A 222 -13.06 -9.07 -6.03
CA GLY A 222 -11.66 -9.52 -5.99
C GLY A 222 -10.78 -8.61 -6.86
N ILE A 223 -11.24 -8.27 -8.09
CA ILE A 223 -10.55 -7.35 -8.99
C ILE A 223 -11.58 -6.34 -9.53
N GLY A 224 -11.27 -5.05 -9.44
CA GLY A 224 -12.13 -3.95 -9.90
C GLY A 224 -12.30 -2.85 -8.86
N GLY A 225 -13.49 -2.26 -8.78
CA GLY A 225 -13.83 -1.20 -7.84
C GLY A 225 -15.33 -0.97 -7.77
#